data_4bc897b92ac58fc86a25e1d04b8b77ec
#
_entry.id   4bc897b92ac58fc86a25e1d04b8b77ec
#
_cell.length_a   1.000
_cell.length_b   1.000
_cell.length_c   1.000
_cell.angle_alpha   90.00
_cell.angle_beta   90.00
_cell.angle_gamma   90.00
#
_symmetry.space_group_name_H-M   'P 1'
#
loop_
_entity.id
_entity.type
_entity.pdbx_description
1 polymer ?
#
loop_
_entity_poly.entity_id
_entity_poly.type
_entity_poly.pdbx_seq_one_letter_code
_entity_poly.pdbx_strand_id
1 'polypeptide(L)'
;MAKHDAKPLRTVLFCADTEEAEINAAYNSGADSIVIDLEEPRTPFPPAAQERARKVVRSFLDSAPARERPLIFVRVQPPSTGQTLRDLRAAMGERLAGILVPKVQGPADIHAAEALLGCMEVDLGLPMGRTMIYPILETAQALRLAYEIAMASARISYMGGAISRFGDIHQAVGYRWTAEGRETLFIRSKVLLDVRAAGIRYPISGMWGGDLDDEKGLRAWCKELRELGYYGMMIGNPRLVPIVHEYFTPTQSEIAYWKDLDRLAAEAEAAGTGPIIYGDPNRGEGHRVHIAHVGSARKNLIWARELGVL
;
A
#
# COMPACT_ATOMS: atom_id res chain seq x y z
N MET A 1 16.32 -10.52 4.95
CA MET A 1 15.40 -10.43 6.12
C MET A 1 13.98 -10.72 5.62
N ALA A 2 13.28 -11.67 6.27
CA ALA A 2 11.89 -11.97 5.89
C ALA A 2 11.01 -10.76 6.24
N LYS A 3 10.23 -10.28 5.26
CA LYS A 3 9.24 -9.22 5.48
C LYS A 3 8.03 -9.75 6.22
N HIS A 4 7.31 -8.86 6.89
CA HIS A 4 6.01 -9.18 7.47
C HIS A 4 5.08 -9.78 6.40
N ASP A 5 4.36 -10.85 6.72
CA ASP A 5 3.41 -11.46 5.77
C ASP A 5 2.15 -10.60 5.69
N ALA A 6 2.12 -9.74 4.67
CA ALA A 6 1.08 -8.76 4.48
C ALA A 6 0.11 -9.18 3.38
N LYS A 7 -1.19 -9.01 3.63
CA LYS A 7 -2.25 -9.18 2.64
C LYS A 7 -2.27 -8.02 1.64
N PRO A 8 -2.73 -8.22 0.39
CA PRO A 8 -2.83 -7.14 -0.57
C PRO A 8 -3.82 -6.07 -0.11
N LEU A 9 -3.47 -4.80 -0.34
CA LEU A 9 -4.32 -3.64 -0.12
C LEU A 9 -4.55 -2.94 -1.46
N ARG A 10 -5.79 -2.93 -1.94
CA ARG A 10 -6.17 -2.21 -3.15
C ARG A 10 -6.28 -0.71 -2.88
N THR A 11 -6.76 -0.36 -1.69
CA THR A 11 -6.92 1.02 -1.26
C THR A 11 -6.27 1.28 0.09
N VAL A 12 -5.53 2.39 0.16
CA VAL A 12 -5.04 3.02 1.39
C VAL A 12 -5.73 4.38 1.49
N LEU A 13 -6.84 4.44 2.22
CA LEU A 13 -7.70 5.62 2.29
C LEU A 13 -7.24 6.55 3.41
N PHE A 14 -6.79 7.74 3.07
CA PHE A 14 -6.53 8.80 4.05
C PHE A 14 -7.84 9.42 4.51
N CYS A 15 -8.02 9.56 5.81
CA CYS A 15 -9.10 10.36 6.38
C CYS A 15 -8.84 11.83 6.06
N ALA A 16 -9.89 12.54 5.60
CA ALA A 16 -9.77 13.95 5.21
C ALA A 16 -9.43 14.85 6.41
N ASP A 17 -10.00 14.53 7.56
CA ASP A 17 -9.73 15.19 8.84
C ASP A 17 -9.65 14.15 9.95
N THR A 18 -8.93 14.45 11.02
CA THR A 18 -8.88 13.60 12.22
C THR A 18 -10.02 14.01 13.18
N GLU A 19 -11.23 13.84 12.69
CA GLU A 19 -12.48 14.00 13.41
C GLU A 19 -13.25 12.67 13.43
N GLU A 20 -13.99 12.40 14.48
CA GLU A 20 -14.66 11.10 14.68
C GLU A 20 -15.59 10.71 13.52
N ALA A 21 -16.34 11.68 12.98
CA ALA A 21 -17.25 11.43 11.86
C ALA A 21 -16.52 10.99 10.59
N GLU A 22 -15.40 11.65 10.26
CA GLU A 22 -14.58 11.34 9.09
C GLU A 22 -13.89 9.98 9.22
N ILE A 23 -13.35 9.68 10.40
CA ILE A 23 -12.74 8.38 10.67
C ILE A 23 -13.78 7.26 10.56
N ASN A 24 -14.98 7.45 11.12
CA ASN A 24 -16.07 6.47 11.01
C ASN A 24 -16.55 6.30 9.57
N ALA A 25 -16.64 7.38 8.78
CA ALA A 25 -16.98 7.32 7.37
C ALA A 25 -15.94 6.51 6.59
N ALA A 26 -14.64 6.78 6.80
CA ALA A 26 -13.56 6.03 6.19
C ALA A 26 -13.57 4.55 6.62
N TYR A 27 -13.78 4.27 7.91
CA TYR A 27 -13.82 2.92 8.46
C TYR A 27 -14.95 2.06 7.89
N ASN A 28 -16.07 2.68 7.50
CA ASN A 28 -17.22 2.02 6.91
C ASN A 28 -17.30 2.12 5.38
N SER A 29 -16.27 2.67 4.71
CA SER A 29 -16.26 2.92 3.26
C SER A 29 -16.07 1.68 2.39
N GLY A 30 -15.67 0.55 2.99
CA GLY A 30 -15.26 -0.64 2.25
C GLY A 30 -13.80 -0.62 1.78
N ALA A 31 -13.00 0.40 2.13
CA ALA A 31 -11.57 0.43 1.85
C ALA A 31 -10.83 -0.75 2.51
N ASP A 32 -9.74 -1.21 1.91
CA ASP A 32 -8.91 -2.29 2.48
C ASP A 32 -8.08 -1.81 3.68
N SER A 33 -7.71 -0.53 3.71
CA SER A 33 -7.09 0.12 4.85
C SER A 33 -7.45 1.60 4.94
N ILE A 34 -7.38 2.15 6.15
CA ILE A 34 -7.53 3.58 6.42
C ILE A 34 -6.27 4.13 7.08
N VAL A 35 -6.02 5.41 6.86
CA VAL A 35 -4.94 6.15 7.51
C VAL A 35 -5.55 7.32 8.27
N ILE A 36 -5.39 7.32 9.59
CA ILE A 36 -5.76 8.44 10.43
C ILE A 36 -4.52 9.33 10.61
N ASP A 37 -4.66 10.62 10.43
CA ASP A 37 -3.53 11.52 10.28
C ASP A 37 -3.23 12.28 11.57
N LEU A 38 -2.03 12.05 12.14
CA LEU A 38 -1.49 12.84 13.25
C LEU A 38 -0.35 13.76 12.81
N GLU A 39 0.13 13.65 11.58
CA GLU A 39 1.12 14.59 11.05
C GLU A 39 0.45 15.91 10.68
N GLU A 40 -0.60 15.83 9.89
CA GLU A 40 -1.34 16.98 9.39
C GLU A 40 -2.86 16.81 9.64
N PRO A 41 -3.28 16.73 10.93
CA PRO A 41 -4.67 16.41 11.27
C PRO A 41 -5.67 17.47 10.83
N ARG A 42 -5.23 18.68 10.59
CA ARG A 42 -5.99 19.80 10.05
C ARG A 42 -5.09 20.96 9.67
N THR A 43 -5.34 21.61 8.55
CA THR A 43 -4.60 22.80 8.12
C THR A 43 -5.40 24.09 8.38
N PRO A 44 -4.82 25.18 8.99
CA PRO A 44 -3.51 25.26 9.62
C PRO A 44 -3.46 24.58 11.01
N PHE A 45 -2.25 24.24 11.48
CA PHE A 45 -2.01 23.46 12.68
C PHE A 45 -1.70 24.28 13.94
N PRO A 46 -2.63 24.65 14.80
CA PRO A 46 -2.26 25.02 16.14
C PRO A 46 -1.86 23.76 16.93
N PRO A 47 -0.88 23.85 17.85
CA PRO A 47 -0.47 22.72 18.69
C PRO A 47 -1.65 22.03 19.43
N ALA A 48 -2.69 22.79 19.76
CA ALA A 48 -3.91 22.29 20.36
C ALA A 48 -4.68 21.32 19.44
N ALA A 49 -4.57 21.45 18.11
CA ALA A 49 -5.20 20.55 17.17
C ALA A 49 -4.56 19.16 17.18
N GLN A 50 -3.24 19.07 17.27
CA GLN A 50 -2.55 17.79 17.38
C GLN A 50 -2.95 17.03 18.66
N GLU A 51 -3.02 17.72 19.79
CA GLU A 51 -3.42 17.07 21.04
C GLU A 51 -4.88 16.59 21.00
N ARG A 52 -5.77 17.37 20.37
CA ARG A 52 -7.15 16.93 20.14
C ARG A 52 -7.19 15.72 19.22
N ALA A 53 -6.44 15.73 18.11
CA ALA A 53 -6.37 14.62 17.18
C ALA A 53 -5.89 13.32 17.86
N ARG A 54 -4.86 13.40 18.73
CA ARG A 54 -4.40 12.25 19.54
C ARG A 54 -5.52 11.66 20.40
N LYS A 55 -6.34 12.51 21.03
CA LYS A 55 -7.49 12.07 21.83
C LYS A 55 -8.55 11.39 20.96
N VAL A 56 -8.86 11.95 19.80
CA VAL A 56 -9.81 11.36 18.86
C VAL A 56 -9.33 10.00 18.36
N VAL A 57 -8.05 9.88 17.99
CA VAL A 57 -7.45 8.60 17.59
C VAL A 57 -7.57 7.56 18.69
N ARG A 58 -7.23 7.92 19.95
CA ARG A 58 -7.32 6.99 21.07
C ARG A 58 -8.76 6.53 21.30
N SER A 59 -9.70 7.49 21.38
CA SER A 59 -11.13 7.18 21.55
C SER A 59 -11.67 6.25 20.45
N PHE A 60 -11.33 6.53 19.21
CA PHE A 60 -11.71 5.68 18.08
C PHE A 60 -11.14 4.26 18.20
N LEU A 61 -9.84 4.12 18.45
CA LEU A 61 -9.19 2.81 18.57
C LEU A 61 -9.73 1.98 19.75
N ASP A 62 -10.15 2.62 20.84
CA ASP A 62 -10.76 1.96 21.99
C ASP A 62 -12.19 1.48 21.71
N SER A 63 -12.93 2.20 20.86
CA SER A 63 -14.35 1.93 20.57
C SER A 63 -14.60 1.17 19.27
N ALA A 64 -13.68 1.21 18.31
CA ALA A 64 -13.85 0.60 17.00
C ALA A 64 -14.11 -0.91 17.09
N PRO A 65 -15.13 -1.46 16.40
CA PRO A 65 -15.38 -2.89 16.35
C PRO A 65 -14.16 -3.65 15.82
N ALA A 66 -13.98 -4.89 16.28
CA ALA A 66 -12.96 -5.77 15.70
C ALA A 66 -13.40 -6.21 14.31
N ARG A 67 -12.61 -5.89 13.29
CA ARG A 67 -12.81 -6.35 11.90
C ARG A 67 -11.48 -6.73 11.30
N GLU A 68 -11.49 -7.67 10.36
CA GLU A 68 -10.30 -8.02 9.57
C GLU A 68 -9.89 -6.85 8.65
N ARG A 69 -10.87 -6.11 8.12
CA ARG A 69 -10.71 -4.92 7.28
C ARG A 69 -11.72 -3.84 7.67
N PRO A 70 -11.38 -2.56 7.47
CA PRO A 70 -10.08 -2.06 7.00
C PRO A 70 -8.97 -2.27 8.04
N LEU A 71 -7.73 -2.43 7.57
CA LEU A 71 -6.56 -2.27 8.44
C LEU A 71 -6.46 -0.80 8.87
N ILE A 72 -6.16 -0.57 10.14
CA ILE A 72 -6.02 0.80 10.66
C ILE A 72 -4.54 1.15 10.74
N PHE A 73 -4.15 2.17 10.02
CA PHE A 73 -2.85 2.83 10.12
C PHE A 73 -3.01 4.23 10.71
N VAL A 74 -1.95 4.72 11.35
CA VAL A 74 -1.86 6.11 11.81
C VAL A 74 -0.62 6.73 11.21
N ARG A 75 -0.75 7.87 10.52
CA ARG A 75 0.39 8.66 10.08
C ARG A 75 0.87 9.48 11.27
N VAL A 76 2.06 9.16 11.77
CA VAL A 76 2.67 9.82 12.92
C VAL A 76 3.56 10.98 12.50
N GLN A 77 3.92 11.84 13.42
CA GLN A 77 4.95 12.85 13.20
C GLN A 77 6.31 12.16 12.92
N PRO A 78 7.13 12.68 11.98
CA PRO A 78 8.43 12.10 11.69
C PRO A 78 9.33 12.08 12.93
N PRO A 79 10.24 11.09 13.07
CA PRO A 79 11.15 10.99 14.22
C PRO A 79 11.97 12.26 14.48
N SER A 80 12.33 12.99 13.45
CA SER A 80 13.07 14.25 13.51
C SER A 80 12.38 15.36 14.31
N THR A 81 11.05 15.29 14.47
CA THR A 81 10.27 16.28 15.24
C THR A 81 10.28 16.04 16.75
N GLY A 82 10.69 14.86 17.21
CA GLY A 82 10.58 14.42 18.59
C GLY A 82 9.14 14.19 19.08
N GLN A 83 8.13 14.29 18.20
CA GLN A 83 6.72 14.12 18.56
C GLN A 83 6.22 12.67 18.37
N THR A 84 6.94 11.86 17.62
CA THR A 84 6.56 10.47 17.28
C THR A 84 6.12 9.65 18.50
N LEU A 85 6.86 9.73 19.62
CA LEU A 85 6.51 8.99 20.83
C LEU A 85 5.15 9.40 21.40
N ARG A 86 4.76 10.69 21.29
CA ARG A 86 3.44 11.16 21.74
C ARG A 86 2.33 10.59 20.88
N ASP A 87 2.56 10.53 19.58
CA ASP A 87 1.61 9.94 18.62
C ASP A 87 1.47 8.43 18.87
N LEU A 88 2.58 7.73 19.09
CA LEU A 88 2.56 6.30 19.42
C LEU A 88 1.78 6.02 20.72
N ARG A 89 1.93 6.82 21.76
CA ARG A 89 1.13 6.68 23.00
C ARG A 89 -0.37 6.80 22.74
N ALA A 90 -0.77 7.61 21.79
CA ALA A 90 -2.18 7.74 21.40
C ALA A 90 -2.67 6.61 20.49
N ALA A 91 -1.79 6.10 19.61
CA ALA A 91 -2.18 5.17 18.55
C ALA A 91 -1.95 3.69 18.89
N MET A 92 -0.94 3.35 19.70
CA MET A 92 -0.57 1.96 19.95
C MET A 92 -1.66 1.17 20.68
N GLY A 93 -1.84 -0.08 20.26
CA GLY A 93 -2.79 -1.03 20.83
C GLY A 93 -3.13 -2.14 19.85
N GLU A 94 -4.00 -3.05 20.26
CA GLU A 94 -4.36 -4.25 19.47
C GLU A 94 -5.03 -3.95 18.11
N ARG A 95 -5.70 -2.80 18.00
CA ARG A 95 -6.40 -2.38 16.77
C ARG A 95 -5.49 -1.79 15.71
N LEU A 96 -4.35 -1.24 16.11
CA LEU A 96 -3.42 -0.63 15.19
C LEU A 96 -2.70 -1.70 14.36
N ALA A 97 -2.81 -1.65 13.04
CA ALA A 97 -2.06 -2.51 12.14
C ALA A 97 -0.62 -2.01 11.95
N GLY A 98 -0.42 -0.71 11.84
CA GLY A 98 0.89 -0.11 11.65
C GLY A 98 0.86 1.40 11.66
N ILE A 99 2.03 1.98 11.49
CA ILE A 99 2.21 3.43 11.36
C ILE A 99 2.71 3.80 9.96
N LEU A 100 2.26 4.95 9.46
CA LEU A 100 2.90 5.61 8.33
C LEU A 100 3.95 6.58 8.88
N VAL A 101 5.17 6.48 8.36
CA VAL A 101 6.27 7.38 8.70
C VAL A 101 6.49 8.33 7.53
N PRO A 102 6.09 9.61 7.66
CA PRO A 102 6.22 10.60 6.61
C PRO A 102 7.64 11.18 6.56
N LYS A 103 7.95 11.89 5.49
CA LYS A 103 9.16 12.71 5.31
C LYS A 103 10.47 11.97 5.59
N VAL A 104 10.48 10.65 5.34
CA VAL A 104 11.66 9.81 5.51
C VAL A 104 12.80 10.33 4.65
N GLN A 105 14.00 10.42 5.22
CA GLN A 105 15.22 10.79 4.50
C GLN A 105 16.09 9.55 4.19
N GLY A 106 15.98 8.50 5.00
CA GLY A 106 16.76 7.28 4.82
C GLY A 106 16.49 6.22 5.87
N PRO A 107 17.30 5.13 5.88
CA PRO A 107 17.16 4.02 6.82
C PRO A 107 17.17 4.42 8.30
N ALA A 108 17.89 5.49 8.67
CA ALA A 108 17.98 5.94 10.06
C ALA A 108 16.61 6.32 10.66
N ASP A 109 15.72 6.93 9.87
CA ASP A 109 14.38 7.29 10.32
C ASP A 109 13.55 6.04 10.63
N ILE A 110 13.73 4.99 9.82
CA ILE A 110 13.07 3.69 10.03
C ILE A 110 13.58 3.02 11.30
N HIS A 111 14.90 2.99 11.51
CA HIS A 111 15.47 2.42 12.73
C HIS A 111 15.01 3.16 13.98
N ALA A 112 14.89 4.49 13.93
CA ALA A 112 14.36 5.30 15.01
C ALA A 112 12.89 4.95 15.31
N ALA A 113 12.04 4.85 14.29
CA ALA A 113 10.66 4.45 14.43
C ALA A 113 10.53 3.00 14.98
N GLU A 114 11.33 2.07 14.47
CA GLU A 114 11.35 0.67 14.90
C GLU A 114 11.73 0.53 16.38
N ALA A 115 12.73 1.28 16.85
CA ALA A 115 13.13 1.27 18.25
C ALA A 115 12.01 1.76 19.18
N LEU A 116 11.34 2.86 18.80
CA LEU A 116 10.19 3.37 19.55
C LEU A 116 9.03 2.37 19.60
N LEU A 117 8.71 1.76 18.45
CA LEU A 117 7.67 0.72 18.38
C LEU A 117 8.00 -0.48 19.25
N GLY A 118 9.23 -0.98 19.22
CA GLY A 118 9.67 -2.09 20.06
C GLY A 118 9.52 -1.81 21.55
N CYS A 119 9.92 -0.63 22.01
CA CYS A 119 9.73 -0.22 23.41
C CYS A 119 8.24 -0.16 23.78
N MET A 120 7.41 0.43 22.92
CA MET A 120 5.97 0.56 23.17
C MET A 120 5.25 -0.81 23.16
N GLU A 121 5.63 -1.72 22.27
CA GLU A 121 5.07 -3.07 22.25
C GLU A 121 5.34 -3.82 23.55
N VAL A 122 6.57 -3.75 24.06
CA VAL A 122 6.93 -4.35 25.34
C VAL A 122 6.15 -3.73 26.52
N ASP A 123 6.08 -2.40 26.55
CA ASP A 123 5.37 -1.65 27.59
C ASP A 123 3.87 -2.01 27.66
N LEU A 124 3.26 -2.26 26.48
CA LEU A 124 1.84 -2.59 26.34
C LEU A 124 1.56 -4.11 26.37
N GLY A 125 2.56 -4.96 26.54
CA GLY A 125 2.40 -6.41 26.49
C GLY A 125 2.01 -6.97 25.12
N LEU A 126 2.28 -6.21 24.05
CA LEU A 126 2.02 -6.64 22.67
C LEU A 126 3.19 -7.48 22.14
N PRO A 127 2.94 -8.41 21.19
CA PRO A 127 4.02 -9.15 20.56
C PRO A 127 5.00 -8.20 19.85
N MET A 128 6.30 -8.35 20.15
CA MET A 128 7.34 -7.55 19.52
C MET A 128 7.37 -7.79 18.00
N GLY A 129 7.46 -6.72 17.23
CA GLY A 129 7.47 -6.79 15.77
C GLY A 129 6.08 -6.80 15.13
N ARG A 130 5.01 -6.75 15.92
CA ARG A 130 3.63 -6.80 15.45
C ARG A 130 3.23 -5.60 14.63
N THR A 131 3.62 -4.40 15.07
CA THR A 131 3.22 -3.15 14.44
C THR A 131 4.02 -2.89 13.17
N MET A 132 3.34 -2.76 12.03
CA MET A 132 3.96 -2.50 10.74
C MET A 132 4.48 -1.07 10.61
N ILE A 133 5.48 -0.89 9.74
CA ILE A 133 5.96 0.43 9.33
C ILE A 133 5.68 0.59 7.84
N TYR A 134 5.05 1.70 7.46
CA TYR A 134 4.82 2.09 6.08
C TYR A 134 5.53 3.44 5.82
N PRO A 135 6.73 3.44 5.23
CA PRO A 135 7.44 4.67 4.88
C PRO A 135 6.72 5.42 3.76
N ILE A 136 6.61 6.74 3.86
CA ILE A 136 6.14 7.59 2.77
C ILE A 136 7.36 8.23 2.10
N LEU A 137 7.57 7.91 0.82
CA LEU A 137 8.70 8.37 0.01
C LEU A 137 8.38 9.74 -0.63
N GLU A 138 8.37 10.78 0.16
CA GLU A 138 7.95 12.12 -0.27
C GLU A 138 9.09 13.16 -0.26
N THR A 139 10.33 12.68 -0.18
CA THR A 139 11.54 13.51 -0.36
C THR A 139 12.35 12.98 -1.54
N ALA A 140 13.10 13.84 -2.21
CA ALA A 140 13.97 13.42 -3.30
C ALA A 140 15.02 12.39 -2.84
N GLN A 141 15.51 12.53 -1.61
CA GLN A 141 16.45 11.59 -1.02
C GLN A 141 15.80 10.23 -0.74
N ALA A 142 14.57 10.19 -0.21
CA ALA A 142 13.84 8.94 0.00
C ALA A 142 13.59 8.19 -1.31
N LEU A 143 13.22 8.90 -2.38
CA LEU A 143 13.07 8.30 -3.71
C LEU A 143 14.38 7.67 -4.21
N ARG A 144 15.51 8.31 -3.94
CA ARG A 144 16.83 7.77 -4.29
C ARG A 144 17.17 6.51 -3.50
N LEU A 145 16.83 6.49 -2.20
CA LEU A 145 17.18 5.44 -1.24
C LEU A 145 16.00 4.45 -1.01
N ALA A 146 15.08 4.32 -1.96
CA ALA A 146 13.88 3.52 -1.77
C ALA A 146 14.18 2.05 -1.42
N TYR A 147 15.19 1.44 -2.05
CA TYR A 147 15.61 0.07 -1.74
C TYR A 147 16.16 -0.05 -0.31
N GLU A 148 17.09 0.84 0.07
CA GLU A 148 17.72 0.84 1.40
C GLU A 148 16.71 1.10 2.51
N ILE A 149 15.77 2.00 2.29
CA ILE A 149 14.65 2.25 3.21
C ILE A 149 13.80 0.99 3.35
N ALA A 150 13.42 0.38 2.22
CA ALA A 150 12.63 -0.85 2.25
C ALA A 150 13.34 -2.00 2.97
N MET A 151 14.66 -2.06 2.92
CA MET A 151 15.48 -3.09 3.58
C MET A 151 15.76 -2.80 5.06
N ALA A 152 15.49 -1.57 5.54
CA ALA A 152 15.87 -1.15 6.88
C ALA A 152 15.14 -1.88 8.02
N SER A 153 13.93 -2.41 7.79
CA SER A 153 13.18 -3.16 8.81
C SER A 153 12.35 -4.29 8.20
N ALA A 154 12.21 -5.39 8.95
CA ALA A 154 11.27 -6.46 8.64
C ALA A 154 9.82 -6.02 8.77
N ARG A 155 9.53 -4.97 9.53
CA ARG A 155 8.19 -4.39 9.75
C ARG A 155 7.63 -3.69 8.50
N ILE A 156 8.47 -3.41 7.48
CA ILE A 156 8.03 -2.76 6.24
C ILE A 156 7.45 -3.81 5.30
N SER A 157 6.14 -3.85 5.21
CA SER A 157 5.38 -4.76 4.35
C SER A 157 4.66 -4.04 3.21
N TYR A 158 4.43 -2.75 3.38
CA TYR A 158 3.82 -1.86 2.40
C TYR A 158 4.73 -0.68 2.12
N MET A 159 4.97 -0.41 0.86
CA MET A 159 5.73 0.72 0.38
C MET A 159 5.51 0.83 -1.13
N GLY A 160 5.68 2.02 -1.68
CA GLY A 160 5.56 2.24 -3.11
C GLY A 160 5.71 3.69 -3.52
N GLY A 161 5.31 4.01 -4.74
CA GLY A 161 5.50 5.31 -5.31
C GLY A 161 4.69 6.39 -4.61
N ALA A 162 5.36 7.29 -3.93
CA ALA A 162 4.73 8.50 -3.41
C ALA A 162 4.67 9.54 -4.53
N ILE A 163 3.50 9.76 -5.07
CA ILE A 163 3.22 10.85 -6.00
C ILE A 163 1.94 11.54 -5.54
N SER A 164 1.90 12.84 -5.71
CA SER A 164 0.72 13.65 -5.46
C SER A 164 0.78 14.93 -6.28
N ARG A 165 -0.37 15.57 -6.51
CA ARG A 165 -0.44 16.83 -7.26
C ARG A 165 0.13 18.01 -6.48
N PHE A 166 -0.05 18.04 -5.16
CA PHE A 166 0.25 19.20 -4.31
C PHE A 166 1.02 18.84 -3.03
N GLY A 167 1.49 17.61 -2.88
CA GLY A 167 2.17 17.17 -1.66
C GLY A 167 3.66 17.47 -1.64
N ASP A 168 4.31 17.04 -0.56
CA ASP A 168 5.74 17.26 -0.32
C ASP A 168 6.62 16.72 -1.46
N ILE A 169 6.26 15.59 -2.05
CA ILE A 169 6.99 15.03 -3.18
C ILE A 169 6.97 15.94 -4.41
N HIS A 170 5.85 16.62 -4.67
CA HIS A 170 5.74 17.59 -5.75
C HIS A 170 6.71 18.76 -5.53
N GLN A 171 6.81 19.25 -4.29
CA GLN A 171 7.77 20.31 -3.93
C GLN A 171 9.21 19.80 -4.00
N ALA A 172 9.49 18.60 -3.51
CA ALA A 172 10.83 18.04 -3.43
C ALA A 172 11.47 17.77 -4.81
N VAL A 173 10.66 17.41 -5.81
CA VAL A 173 11.13 17.07 -7.17
C VAL A 173 10.88 18.20 -8.16
N GLY A 174 9.83 19.00 -7.95
CA GLY A 174 9.51 20.16 -8.79
C GLY A 174 8.82 19.82 -10.13
N TYR A 175 8.21 18.63 -10.26
CA TYR A 175 7.46 18.29 -11.45
C TYR A 175 6.13 19.08 -11.54
N ARG A 176 5.59 19.20 -12.73
CA ARG A 176 4.24 19.72 -12.97
C ARG A 176 3.33 18.53 -13.25
N TRP A 177 2.38 18.27 -12.35
CA TRP A 177 1.47 17.14 -12.46
C TRP A 177 0.62 17.20 -13.75
N THR A 178 0.48 16.07 -14.43
CA THR A 178 -0.41 15.86 -15.57
C THR A 178 -1.24 14.60 -15.36
N ALA A 179 -2.42 14.54 -16.00
CA ALA A 179 -3.29 13.37 -15.93
C ALA A 179 -2.65 12.12 -16.59
N GLU A 180 -1.77 12.34 -17.56
CA GLU A 180 -1.01 11.28 -18.25
C GLU A 180 0.16 10.75 -17.43
N GLY A 181 0.59 11.48 -16.37
CA GLY A 181 1.61 11.04 -15.42
C GLY A 181 2.99 10.75 -16.00
N ARG A 182 3.33 11.29 -17.18
CA ARG A 182 4.63 11.05 -17.84
C ARG A 182 5.80 11.59 -17.04
N GLU A 183 5.61 12.73 -16.39
CA GLU A 183 6.59 13.39 -15.52
C GLU A 183 6.95 12.57 -14.29
N THR A 184 6.08 11.69 -13.85
CA THR A 184 6.26 10.82 -12.69
C THR A 184 6.54 9.36 -13.04
N LEU A 185 6.49 8.99 -14.32
CA LEU A 185 6.67 7.59 -14.76
C LEU A 185 7.98 6.99 -14.29
N PHE A 186 9.10 7.74 -14.45
CA PHE A 186 10.41 7.26 -13.96
C PHE A 186 10.41 7.03 -12.45
N ILE A 187 9.84 7.94 -11.68
CA ILE A 187 9.76 7.83 -10.22
C ILE A 187 8.97 6.58 -9.84
N ARG A 188 7.78 6.41 -10.41
CA ARG A 188 6.91 5.25 -10.17
C ARG A 188 7.60 3.95 -10.54
N SER A 189 8.23 3.87 -11.70
CA SER A 189 8.92 2.68 -12.18
C SER A 189 10.15 2.33 -11.33
N LYS A 190 10.98 3.33 -10.97
CA LYS A 190 12.15 3.14 -10.11
C LYS A 190 11.75 2.62 -8.73
N VAL A 191 10.80 3.30 -8.08
CA VAL A 191 10.35 2.90 -6.74
C VAL A 191 9.72 1.51 -6.76
N LEU A 192 8.93 1.19 -7.79
CA LEU A 192 8.36 -0.14 -7.95
C LEU A 192 9.45 -1.21 -8.04
N LEU A 193 10.50 -0.99 -8.84
CA LEU A 193 11.63 -1.92 -8.96
C LEU A 193 12.34 -2.11 -7.61
N ASP A 194 12.64 -1.01 -6.91
CA ASP A 194 13.37 -1.02 -5.64
C ASP A 194 12.59 -1.79 -4.55
N VAL A 195 11.30 -1.52 -4.42
CA VAL A 195 10.47 -2.17 -3.38
C VAL A 195 10.23 -3.64 -3.69
N ARG A 196 10.13 -4.00 -4.98
CA ARG A 196 10.05 -5.42 -5.40
C ARG A 196 11.37 -6.14 -5.14
N ALA A 197 12.50 -5.51 -5.42
CA ALA A 197 13.83 -6.05 -5.11
C ALA A 197 14.03 -6.26 -3.60
N ALA A 198 13.46 -5.38 -2.77
CA ALA A 198 13.47 -5.51 -1.32
C ALA A 198 12.48 -6.56 -0.77
N GLY A 199 11.71 -7.24 -1.62
CA GLY A 199 10.81 -8.33 -1.25
C GLY A 199 9.39 -7.90 -0.85
N ILE A 200 8.98 -6.66 -1.12
CA ILE A 200 7.59 -6.21 -0.90
C ILE A 200 6.70 -6.86 -1.97
N ARG A 201 5.74 -7.64 -1.51
CA ARG A 201 4.87 -8.46 -2.38
C ARG A 201 3.84 -7.63 -3.13
N TYR A 202 3.25 -6.63 -2.47
CA TYR A 202 2.12 -5.84 -2.95
C TYR A 202 2.44 -4.33 -2.90
N PRO A 203 3.24 -3.81 -3.85
CA PRO A 203 3.54 -2.39 -3.93
C PRO A 203 2.27 -1.55 -4.11
N ILE A 204 2.23 -0.40 -3.44
CA ILE A 204 1.09 0.53 -3.45
C ILE A 204 1.56 1.86 -4.05
N SER A 205 0.81 2.39 -5.02
CA SER A 205 1.12 3.69 -5.63
C SER A 205 0.64 4.85 -4.76
N GLY A 206 1.14 6.06 -5.06
CA GLY A 206 0.68 7.30 -4.46
C GLY A 206 -0.73 7.70 -4.89
N MET A 207 -1.13 8.92 -4.53
CA MET A 207 -2.49 9.40 -4.71
C MET A 207 -2.81 9.79 -6.16
N TRP A 208 -4.06 9.60 -6.57
CA TRP A 208 -4.64 10.27 -7.71
C TRP A 208 -4.68 11.79 -7.50
N GLY A 209 -4.14 12.54 -8.43
CA GLY A 209 -4.06 14.00 -8.37
C GLY A 209 -5.11 14.75 -9.21
N GLY A 210 -5.98 14.03 -9.93
CA GLY A 210 -7.08 14.61 -10.71
C GLY A 210 -8.30 14.97 -9.86
N ASP A 211 -9.30 15.54 -10.51
CA ASP A 211 -10.52 15.93 -9.86
C ASP A 211 -11.37 14.69 -9.48
N LEU A 212 -12.13 14.78 -8.39
CA LEU A 212 -12.94 13.68 -7.88
C LEU A 212 -14.03 13.21 -8.87
N ASP A 213 -14.49 14.10 -9.73
CA ASP A 213 -15.52 13.79 -10.72
C ASP A 213 -14.94 13.33 -12.07
N ASP A 214 -13.61 13.31 -12.21
CA ASP A 214 -12.93 12.75 -13.39
C ASP A 214 -12.76 11.23 -13.26
N GLU A 215 -13.86 10.49 -13.30
CA GLU A 215 -13.82 9.03 -13.29
C GLU A 215 -13.00 8.45 -14.45
N LYS A 216 -13.08 9.06 -15.64
CA LYS A 216 -12.34 8.57 -16.81
C LYS A 216 -10.85 8.66 -16.60
N GLY A 217 -10.35 9.76 -16.06
CA GLY A 217 -8.95 9.94 -15.72
C GLY A 217 -8.50 8.97 -14.63
N LEU A 218 -9.31 8.81 -13.57
CA LEU A 218 -9.02 7.84 -12.51
C LEU A 218 -8.92 6.39 -13.04
N ARG A 219 -9.87 5.98 -13.89
CA ARG A 219 -9.86 4.65 -14.51
C ARG A 219 -8.61 4.43 -15.37
N ALA A 220 -8.23 5.40 -16.17
CA ALA A 220 -7.00 5.34 -16.97
C ALA A 220 -5.76 5.23 -16.08
N TRP A 221 -5.72 5.99 -14.99
CA TRP A 221 -4.65 5.95 -14.00
C TRP A 221 -4.55 4.61 -13.28
N CYS A 222 -5.66 4.05 -12.79
CA CYS A 222 -5.68 2.73 -12.17
C CYS A 222 -5.21 1.63 -13.13
N LYS A 223 -5.64 1.70 -14.40
CA LYS A 223 -5.21 0.76 -15.45
C LYS A 223 -3.69 0.82 -15.64
N GLU A 224 -3.13 2.02 -15.82
CA GLU A 224 -1.68 2.19 -15.99
C GLU A 224 -0.89 1.69 -14.79
N LEU A 225 -1.32 2.02 -13.56
CA LEU A 225 -0.66 1.54 -12.34
C LEU A 225 -0.66 0.02 -12.25
N ARG A 226 -1.77 -0.63 -12.58
CA ARG A 226 -1.84 -2.08 -12.62
C ARG A 226 -0.93 -2.68 -13.68
N GLU A 227 -0.89 -2.09 -14.88
CA GLU A 227 0.00 -2.50 -15.98
C GLU A 227 1.49 -2.32 -15.61
N LEU A 228 1.83 -1.29 -14.83
CA LEU A 228 3.18 -1.12 -14.27
C LEU A 228 3.53 -2.21 -13.24
N GLY A 229 2.55 -2.79 -12.54
CA GLY A 229 2.78 -3.83 -11.54
C GLY A 229 2.46 -3.44 -10.10
N TYR A 230 1.72 -2.35 -9.89
CA TYR A 230 1.16 -2.00 -8.57
C TYR A 230 -0.06 -2.86 -8.24
N TYR A 231 -0.33 -3.05 -6.95
CA TYR A 231 -1.44 -3.84 -6.43
C TYR A 231 -2.52 -3.01 -5.74
N GLY A 232 -2.30 -1.71 -5.64
CA GLY A 232 -3.21 -0.74 -5.04
C GLY A 232 -2.65 0.65 -5.09
N MET A 233 -3.40 1.59 -4.53
CA MET A 233 -3.00 2.99 -4.47
C MET A 233 -3.54 3.69 -3.22
N MET A 234 -2.91 4.82 -2.86
CA MET A 234 -3.42 5.75 -1.87
C MET A 234 -4.57 6.57 -2.46
N ILE A 235 -5.59 6.84 -1.68
CA ILE A 235 -6.73 7.68 -2.05
C ILE A 235 -7.11 8.61 -0.90
N GLY A 236 -7.64 9.79 -1.23
CA GLY A 236 -8.07 10.79 -0.25
C GLY A 236 -9.58 10.92 -0.12
N ASN A 237 -10.38 10.09 -0.83
CA ASN A 237 -11.84 10.16 -0.76
C ASN A 237 -12.48 8.78 -0.88
N PRO A 238 -13.43 8.42 0.00
CA PRO A 238 -14.09 7.11 -0.02
C PRO A 238 -14.90 6.82 -1.29
N ARG A 239 -15.36 7.85 -2.03
CA ARG A 239 -16.05 7.68 -3.33
C ARG A 239 -15.18 6.95 -4.37
N LEU A 240 -13.86 6.99 -4.24
CA LEU A 240 -12.93 6.37 -5.19
C LEU A 240 -12.74 4.86 -4.93
N VAL A 241 -13.13 4.36 -3.75
CA VAL A 241 -12.93 2.95 -3.35
C VAL A 241 -13.48 1.95 -4.39
N PRO A 242 -14.73 2.07 -4.87
CA PRO A 242 -15.28 1.08 -5.81
C PRO A 242 -14.49 1.00 -7.13
N ILE A 243 -14.11 2.17 -7.67
CA ILE A 243 -13.36 2.25 -8.93
C ILE A 243 -11.98 1.63 -8.78
N VAL A 244 -11.27 1.97 -7.71
CA VAL A 244 -9.93 1.42 -7.44
C VAL A 244 -10.01 -0.10 -7.21
N HIS A 245 -11.00 -0.58 -6.48
CA HIS A 245 -11.22 -2.01 -6.26
C HIS A 245 -11.49 -2.76 -7.57
N GLU A 246 -12.25 -2.19 -8.51
CA GLU A 246 -12.50 -2.78 -9.83
C GLU A 246 -11.19 -3.10 -10.57
N TYR A 247 -10.23 -2.16 -10.55
CA TYR A 247 -8.95 -2.34 -11.27
C TYR A 247 -7.94 -3.22 -10.55
N PHE A 248 -7.87 -3.16 -9.22
CA PHE A 248 -6.91 -3.93 -8.44
C PHE A 248 -7.47 -5.26 -7.90
N THR A 249 -8.59 -5.72 -8.44
CA THR A 249 -9.12 -7.07 -8.20
C THR A 249 -8.96 -7.90 -9.47
N PRO A 250 -8.42 -9.13 -9.40
CA PRO A 250 -8.37 -10.03 -10.55
C PRO A 250 -9.77 -10.34 -11.08
N THR A 251 -9.93 -10.31 -12.39
CA THR A 251 -11.16 -10.72 -13.05
C THR A 251 -11.32 -12.24 -13.04
N GLN A 252 -12.55 -12.73 -13.20
CA GLN A 252 -12.80 -14.17 -13.28
C GLN A 252 -12.11 -14.81 -14.50
N SER A 253 -11.98 -14.07 -15.60
CA SER A 253 -11.27 -14.53 -16.80
C SER A 253 -9.75 -14.65 -16.55
N GLU A 254 -9.14 -13.72 -15.83
CA GLU A 254 -7.73 -13.83 -15.45
C GLU A 254 -7.50 -15.02 -14.50
N ILE A 255 -8.38 -15.21 -13.52
CA ILE A 255 -8.30 -16.33 -12.59
C ILE A 255 -8.43 -17.68 -13.34
N ALA A 256 -9.38 -17.78 -14.26
CA ALA A 256 -9.56 -18.98 -15.09
C ALA A 256 -8.29 -19.26 -15.93
N TYR A 257 -7.74 -18.25 -16.58
CA TYR A 257 -6.51 -18.36 -17.34
C TYR A 257 -5.33 -18.86 -16.47
N TRP A 258 -5.15 -18.30 -15.28
CA TRP A 258 -4.06 -18.72 -14.39
C TRP A 258 -4.25 -20.15 -13.85
N LYS A 259 -5.49 -20.58 -13.57
CA LYS A 259 -5.82 -21.96 -13.21
C LYS A 259 -5.50 -22.94 -14.33
N ASP A 260 -5.84 -22.58 -15.56
CA ASP A 260 -5.54 -23.41 -16.73
C ASP A 260 -4.04 -23.57 -16.95
N LEU A 261 -3.26 -22.50 -16.82
CA LEU A 261 -1.80 -22.58 -16.94
C LEU A 261 -1.19 -23.49 -15.85
N ASP A 262 -1.65 -23.38 -14.62
CA ASP A 262 -1.15 -24.22 -13.51
C ASP A 262 -1.53 -25.70 -13.70
N ARG A 263 -2.77 -25.99 -14.15
CA ARG A 263 -3.23 -27.34 -14.47
C ARG A 263 -2.44 -27.95 -15.61
N LEU A 264 -2.29 -27.25 -16.73
CA LEU A 264 -1.54 -27.73 -17.89
C LEU A 264 -0.07 -28.01 -17.55
N ALA A 265 0.53 -27.20 -16.67
CA ALA A 265 1.89 -27.42 -16.20
C ALA A 265 1.98 -28.70 -15.37
N ALA A 266 1.05 -28.94 -14.45
CA ALA A 266 1.02 -30.15 -13.64
C ALA A 266 0.79 -31.41 -14.49
N GLU A 267 -0.10 -31.35 -15.48
CA GLU A 267 -0.35 -32.45 -16.41
C GLU A 267 0.90 -32.79 -17.24
N ALA A 268 1.58 -31.78 -17.78
CA ALA A 268 2.83 -31.97 -18.56
C ALA A 268 3.97 -32.53 -17.70
N GLU A 269 4.09 -32.07 -16.45
CA GLU A 269 5.08 -32.58 -15.49
C GLU A 269 4.82 -34.05 -15.16
N ALA A 270 3.56 -34.43 -14.89
CA ALA A 270 3.18 -35.82 -14.59
C ALA A 270 3.38 -36.75 -15.79
N ALA A 271 3.14 -36.28 -17.00
CA ALA A 271 3.31 -37.06 -18.24
C ALA A 271 4.77 -37.11 -18.74
N GLY A 272 5.69 -36.33 -18.16
CA GLY A 272 7.05 -36.19 -18.66
C GLY A 272 7.12 -35.61 -20.07
N THR A 273 6.12 -34.81 -20.46
CA THR A 273 5.98 -34.24 -21.82
C THR A 273 6.17 -32.71 -21.80
N GLY A 274 6.62 -32.16 -22.92
CA GLY A 274 6.71 -30.73 -23.20
C GLY A 274 6.74 -30.52 -24.71
N PRO A 275 6.44 -29.36 -25.22
CA PRO A 275 6.06 -28.10 -24.60
C PRO A 275 4.56 -28.01 -24.27
N ILE A 276 4.20 -27.13 -23.30
CA ILE A 276 2.81 -26.81 -22.99
C ILE A 276 2.30 -25.80 -24.03
N ILE A 277 1.11 -26.08 -24.62
CA ILE A 277 0.41 -25.16 -25.51
C ILE A 277 -0.90 -24.75 -24.84
N TYR A 278 -1.14 -23.45 -24.71
CA TYR A 278 -2.42 -22.90 -24.29
C TYR A 278 -3.21 -22.40 -25.49
N GLY A 279 -4.50 -22.70 -25.54
CA GLY A 279 -5.36 -22.42 -26.67
C GLY A 279 -5.40 -23.61 -27.68
N ASP A 280 -6.10 -23.41 -28.79
CA ASP A 280 -6.24 -24.43 -29.85
C ASP A 280 -5.28 -24.13 -30.98
N PRO A 281 -4.17 -24.89 -31.15
CA PRO A 281 -3.22 -24.67 -32.24
C PRO A 281 -3.82 -24.92 -33.63
N ASN A 282 -4.91 -25.71 -33.74
CA ASN A 282 -5.58 -25.97 -35.02
C ASN A 282 -6.40 -24.77 -35.47
N ARG A 283 -6.75 -23.84 -34.55
CA ARG A 283 -7.43 -22.58 -34.86
C ARG A 283 -6.48 -21.39 -34.98
N GLY A 284 -5.17 -21.62 -34.88
CA GLY A 284 -4.17 -20.56 -34.90
C GLY A 284 -4.15 -19.72 -33.60
N GLU A 285 -4.83 -20.15 -32.53
CA GLU A 285 -4.96 -19.45 -31.26
C GLU A 285 -3.96 -19.95 -30.19
N GLY A 286 -3.27 -21.05 -30.50
CA GLY A 286 -2.34 -21.68 -29.56
C GLY A 286 -1.04 -20.91 -29.42
N HIS A 287 -0.63 -20.64 -28.16
CA HIS A 287 0.69 -20.11 -27.87
C HIS A 287 1.48 -20.98 -26.89
N ARG A 288 2.79 -20.98 -27.05
CA ARG A 288 3.68 -21.76 -26.20
C ARG A 288 3.77 -21.15 -24.81
N VAL A 289 3.52 -21.96 -23.78
CA VAL A 289 3.64 -21.58 -22.37
C VAL A 289 5.04 -21.95 -21.87
N HIS A 290 5.76 -20.97 -21.34
CA HIS A 290 7.04 -21.15 -20.67
C HIS A 290 6.88 -21.24 -19.16
N ILE A 291 7.85 -21.82 -18.47
CA ILE A 291 7.84 -21.97 -17.00
C ILE A 291 7.67 -20.64 -16.27
N ALA A 292 8.15 -19.54 -16.87
CA ALA A 292 7.96 -18.19 -16.33
C ALA A 292 6.47 -17.75 -16.31
N HIS A 293 5.68 -18.15 -17.32
CA HIS A 293 4.23 -17.88 -17.38
C HIS A 293 3.52 -18.64 -16.24
N VAL A 294 3.88 -19.89 -16.02
CA VAL A 294 3.33 -20.71 -14.93
C VAL A 294 3.69 -20.13 -13.55
N GLY A 295 4.95 -19.71 -13.37
CA GLY A 295 5.40 -19.05 -12.16
C GLY A 295 4.63 -17.75 -11.87
N SER A 296 4.34 -16.96 -12.90
CA SER A 296 3.52 -15.75 -12.80
C SER A 296 2.06 -16.09 -12.45
N ALA A 297 1.47 -17.11 -13.12
CA ALA A 297 0.12 -17.56 -12.83
C ALA A 297 -0.05 -18.01 -11.38
N ARG A 298 0.89 -18.81 -10.85
CA ARG A 298 0.90 -19.25 -9.44
C ARG A 298 0.94 -18.09 -8.45
N LYS A 299 1.79 -17.08 -8.70
CA LYS A 299 1.84 -15.85 -7.87
C LYS A 299 0.52 -15.09 -7.89
N ASN A 300 -0.10 -14.98 -9.06
CA ASN A 300 -1.37 -14.30 -9.22
C ASN A 300 -2.54 -15.07 -8.57
N LEU A 301 -2.53 -16.39 -8.59
CA LEU A 301 -3.49 -17.21 -7.86
C LEU A 301 -3.37 -17.03 -6.33
N ILE A 302 -2.14 -16.88 -5.81
CA ILE A 302 -1.92 -16.54 -4.40
C ILE A 302 -2.54 -15.17 -4.10
N TRP A 303 -2.27 -14.16 -4.92
CA TRP A 303 -2.88 -12.84 -4.77
C TRP A 303 -4.41 -12.88 -4.79
N ALA A 304 -5.02 -13.63 -5.71
CA ALA A 304 -6.49 -13.78 -5.78
C ALA A 304 -7.07 -14.43 -4.51
N ARG A 305 -6.38 -15.46 -3.94
CA ARG A 305 -6.78 -16.09 -2.68
C ARG A 305 -6.69 -15.13 -1.50
N GLU A 306 -5.60 -14.37 -1.40
CA GLU A 306 -5.39 -13.43 -0.30
C GLU A 306 -6.37 -12.23 -0.35
N LEU A 307 -6.92 -11.92 -1.53
CA LEU A 307 -8.04 -10.99 -1.69
C LEU A 307 -9.41 -11.61 -1.39
N GLY A 308 -9.52 -12.94 -1.26
CA GLY A 308 -10.78 -13.63 -1.04
C GLY A 308 -11.68 -13.69 -2.29
N VAL A 309 -11.09 -13.65 -3.51
CA VAL A 309 -11.82 -13.72 -4.79
C VAL A 309 -11.60 -15.04 -5.54
N LEU A 310 -10.86 -15.96 -4.92
CA LEU A 310 -10.57 -17.32 -5.41
C LEU A 310 -10.94 -18.36 -4.35
#